data_ebdcb1332a9f0eb2e4d76dfb391b1444
#
_entry.id   ebdcb1332a9f0eb2e4d76dfb391b1444
#
_cell.length_a   1.000
_cell.length_b   1.000
_cell.length_c   1.000
_cell.angle_alpha   90.00
_cell.angle_beta   90.00
_cell.angle_gamma   90.00
#
_symmetry.space_group_name_H-M   'P 1'
#
loop_
_entity.id
_entity.type
_entity.pdbx_description
1 polymer ?
#
loop_
_entity_poly.entity_id
_entity_poly.type
_entity_poly.pdbx_seq_one_letter_code
_entity_poly.pdbx_strand_id
1 'polypeptide(L)'
;LHLSIRRQRQMCIRDRVEDCAQAHGAIYKDRPVGSIGHIGAWSFCQDKIMTTGGEGGMVTTNDHELWSKMWSFKDHGKSWEAIYEREHAPGFRWLHESFGTNWRMMEVQGAIGRIQLQRMKQWTAARRANAERIWDAASQLSGLRVPTVPGDIGHAAYKCYVFVEPSELKAGWSRDRILNEINSHGVPCYSGSCSEVYLEKAFDNTGWRPENPLPVARELGETSLMFLVHPTLTQAEIDKTCLVLSQVLVDATA
;
A
#
# COMPACT_ATOMS: atom_id res chain seq x y z
N LEU A 1 26.15 -7.20 -18.29
CA LEU A 1 26.61 -5.80 -18.40
C LEU A 1 25.45 -4.80 -18.59
N HIS A 2 24.46 -5.09 -19.44
CA HIS A 2 23.36 -4.16 -19.74
C HIS A 2 22.43 -3.86 -18.53
N LEU A 3 22.22 -4.81 -17.63
CA LEU A 3 21.36 -4.62 -16.44
C LEU A 3 22.01 -3.75 -15.35
N SER A 4 23.34 -3.87 -15.17
CA SER A 4 24.07 -3.05 -14.20
C SER A 4 24.18 -1.59 -14.66
N ILE A 5 24.37 -1.35 -15.95
CA ILE A 5 24.41 0.00 -16.55
C ILE A 5 23.02 0.67 -16.49
N ARG A 6 21.92 -0.08 -16.67
CA ARG A 6 20.57 0.45 -16.49
C ARG A 6 20.30 0.87 -15.03
N ARG A 7 20.73 0.07 -14.04
CA ARG A 7 20.63 0.44 -12.62
C ARG A 7 21.49 1.67 -12.29
N GLN A 8 22.71 1.74 -12.81
CA GLN A 8 23.62 2.87 -12.62
C GLN A 8 23.07 4.16 -13.28
N ARG A 9 22.49 4.08 -14.48
CA ARG A 9 21.83 5.22 -15.14
C ARG A 9 20.58 5.69 -14.39
N GLN A 10 19.81 4.79 -13.82
CA GLN A 10 18.65 5.15 -12.98
C GLN A 10 19.08 5.86 -11.68
N MET A 11 20.22 5.50 -11.10
CA MET A 11 20.73 6.15 -9.88
C MET A 11 21.31 7.54 -10.09
N CYS A 12 21.79 7.85 -11.30
CA CYS A 12 22.54 9.09 -11.56
C CYS A 12 21.79 10.12 -12.43
N ILE A 13 20.66 9.77 -13.04
CA ILE A 13 20.02 10.61 -14.06
C ILE A 13 18.52 10.85 -13.79
N ARG A 14 17.89 10.05 -12.92
CA ARG A 14 16.45 10.16 -12.64
C ARG A 14 16.18 10.09 -11.15
N ASP A 15 15.40 11.03 -10.68
CA ASP A 15 14.84 10.95 -9.36
C ASP A 15 13.91 9.75 -9.21
N ARG A 16 13.83 9.21 -7.99
CA ARG A 16 12.94 8.11 -7.64
C ARG A 16 11.96 8.58 -6.60
N VAL A 17 10.69 8.42 -6.89
CA VAL A 17 9.60 8.57 -5.93
C VAL A 17 9.19 7.17 -5.47
N GLU A 18 9.19 6.95 -4.17
CA GLU A 18 8.66 5.73 -3.57
C GLU A 18 7.17 5.93 -3.29
N ASP A 19 6.32 5.10 -3.87
CA ASP A 19 4.93 4.99 -3.45
C ASP A 19 4.85 4.18 -2.16
N CYS A 20 4.73 4.88 -1.06
CA CYS A 20 4.67 4.30 0.28
C CYS A 20 3.24 4.22 0.83
N ALA A 21 2.22 4.45 -0.01
CA ALA A 21 0.82 4.54 0.42
C ALA A 21 0.30 3.29 1.14
N GLN A 22 0.89 2.12 0.88
CA GLN A 22 0.56 0.85 1.52
C GLN A 22 1.77 0.20 2.23
N ALA A 23 2.83 0.96 2.47
CA ALA A 23 4.12 0.45 2.91
C ALA A 23 4.58 0.95 4.29
N HIS A 24 3.66 1.43 5.12
CA HIS A 24 3.98 1.89 6.48
C HIS A 24 4.59 0.76 7.31
N GLY A 25 5.82 0.96 7.78
CA GLY A 25 6.58 -0.03 8.52
C GLY A 25 7.25 -1.11 7.67
N ALA A 26 7.20 -1.01 6.33
CA ALA A 26 7.96 -1.89 5.45
C ALA A 26 9.46 -1.57 5.49
N ILE A 27 10.25 -2.63 5.26
CA ILE A 27 11.73 -2.56 5.25
C ILE A 27 12.21 -3.26 3.97
N TYR A 28 13.20 -2.70 3.33
CA TYR A 28 13.92 -3.32 2.22
C TYR A 28 15.42 -3.23 2.46
N LYS A 29 16.11 -4.37 2.55
CA LYS A 29 17.55 -4.47 2.83
C LYS A 29 17.94 -3.61 4.04
N ASP A 30 17.28 -3.86 5.16
CA ASP A 30 17.47 -3.18 6.46
C ASP A 30 17.22 -1.66 6.45
N ARG A 31 16.68 -1.12 5.37
CA ARG A 31 16.33 0.30 5.26
C ARG A 31 14.81 0.49 5.28
N PRO A 32 14.29 1.44 6.06
CA PRO A 32 12.88 1.79 6.00
C PRO A 32 12.49 2.27 4.60
N VAL A 33 11.38 1.74 4.09
CA VAL A 33 10.76 2.25 2.86
C VAL A 33 10.39 3.72 3.04
N GLY A 34 10.48 4.52 1.98
CA GLY A 34 10.33 5.98 2.01
C GLY A 34 11.63 6.73 2.35
N SER A 35 12.74 6.00 2.58
CA SER A 35 14.09 6.55 2.78
C SER A 35 15.13 6.08 1.74
N ILE A 36 14.69 5.35 0.74
CA ILE A 36 15.56 4.68 -0.25
C ILE A 36 15.67 5.52 -1.52
N GLY A 37 14.55 6.06 -1.98
CA GLY A 37 14.46 6.98 -3.11
C GLY A 37 14.81 8.42 -2.71
N HIS A 38 14.51 9.37 -3.59
CA HIS A 38 14.67 10.79 -3.32
C HIS A 38 13.49 11.36 -2.53
N ILE A 39 12.29 10.83 -2.79
CA ILE A 39 11.04 11.22 -2.14
C ILE A 39 10.26 9.96 -1.80
N GLY A 40 9.69 9.89 -0.60
CA GLY A 40 8.67 8.92 -0.21
C GLY A 40 7.31 9.61 -0.12
N ALA A 41 6.28 9.06 -0.78
CA ALA A 41 4.91 9.55 -0.76
C ALA A 41 4.02 8.62 0.06
N TRP A 42 3.41 9.15 1.13
CA TRP A 42 2.61 8.41 2.10
C TRP A 42 1.15 8.80 2.04
N SER A 43 0.25 7.83 2.16
CA SER A 43 -1.19 8.05 2.31
C SER A 43 -1.63 7.79 3.75
N PHE A 44 -2.47 8.67 4.28
CA PHE A 44 -3.12 8.52 5.57
C PHE A 44 -4.64 8.44 5.43
N CYS A 45 -5.11 7.93 4.28
CA CYS A 45 -6.51 7.64 4.02
C CYS A 45 -7.08 6.69 5.10
N GLN A 46 -8.39 6.69 5.26
CA GLN A 46 -9.09 5.99 6.35
C GLN A 46 -8.78 4.50 6.48
N ASP A 47 -8.51 3.80 5.37
CA ASP A 47 -8.26 2.36 5.34
C ASP A 47 -6.77 1.98 5.38
N LYS A 48 -5.86 2.96 5.44
CA LYS A 48 -4.41 2.70 5.46
C LYS A 48 -3.95 2.13 6.80
N ILE A 49 -2.73 1.61 6.80
CA ILE A 49 -2.06 1.08 8.01
C ILE A 49 -2.00 2.15 9.11
N MET A 50 -1.76 3.39 8.71
CA MET A 50 -1.80 4.58 9.54
C MET A 50 -2.74 5.60 8.88
N THR A 51 -3.67 6.18 9.65
CA THR A 51 -4.62 7.19 9.17
C THR A 51 -4.59 8.44 10.05
N THR A 52 -5.01 9.56 9.51
CA THR A 52 -5.13 10.83 10.22
C THR A 52 -6.58 11.28 10.40
N GLY A 53 -7.48 10.32 10.62
CA GLY A 53 -8.89 10.60 10.90
C GLY A 53 -9.74 10.79 9.64
N GLY A 54 -9.36 10.14 8.54
CA GLY A 54 -10.10 10.14 7.27
C GLY A 54 -9.17 10.23 6.10
N GLU A 55 -8.73 11.39 5.74
CA GLU A 55 -7.79 11.64 4.64
C GLU A 55 -6.53 12.34 5.17
N GLY A 56 -5.45 12.24 4.41
CA GLY A 56 -4.18 12.88 4.70
C GLY A 56 -3.03 12.22 3.95
N GLY A 57 -1.87 12.81 4.06
CA GLY A 57 -0.65 12.28 3.46
C GLY A 57 0.59 13.01 3.98
N MET A 58 1.73 12.47 3.62
CA MET A 58 3.03 13.05 3.93
C MET A 58 4.01 12.76 2.81
N VAL A 59 4.94 13.65 2.60
CA VAL A 59 6.14 13.41 1.81
C VAL A 59 7.36 13.42 2.71
N THR A 60 8.27 12.49 2.46
CA THR A 60 9.56 12.40 3.16
C THR A 60 10.71 12.51 2.17
N THR A 61 11.76 13.25 2.54
CA THR A 61 12.97 13.38 1.73
C THR A 61 14.15 13.76 2.65
N ASN A 62 15.36 13.43 2.22
CA ASN A 62 16.61 13.91 2.82
C ASN A 62 17.26 15.03 1.98
N ASP A 63 16.63 15.43 0.87
CA ASP A 63 17.08 16.48 -0.02
C ASP A 63 16.41 17.80 0.35
N HIS A 64 17.20 18.80 0.75
CA HIS A 64 16.70 20.10 1.21
C HIS A 64 16.06 20.90 0.06
N GLU A 65 16.56 20.81 -1.16
CA GLU A 65 16.00 21.52 -2.30
C GLU A 65 14.61 20.96 -2.67
N LEU A 66 14.48 19.62 -2.68
CA LEU A 66 13.19 18.96 -2.89
C LEU A 66 12.21 19.29 -1.78
N TRP A 67 12.66 19.24 -0.52
CA TRP A 67 11.84 19.62 0.62
C TRP A 67 11.32 21.06 0.51
N SER A 68 12.19 22.02 0.21
CA SER A 68 11.83 23.44 0.08
C SER A 68 10.76 23.65 -0.98
N LYS A 69 10.92 23.03 -2.16
CA LYS A 69 9.94 23.10 -3.26
C LYS A 69 8.60 22.48 -2.88
N MET A 70 8.60 21.30 -2.26
CA MET A 70 7.38 20.62 -1.82
C MET A 70 6.68 21.37 -0.70
N TRP A 71 7.45 21.91 0.24
CA TRP A 71 6.92 22.73 1.33
C TRP A 71 6.23 23.99 0.79
N SER A 72 6.89 24.70 -0.13
CA SER A 72 6.33 25.87 -0.80
C SER A 72 5.05 25.54 -1.55
N PHE A 73 5.07 24.50 -2.38
CA PHE A 73 3.93 24.11 -3.19
C PHE A 73 2.68 23.79 -2.34
N LYS A 74 2.82 23.06 -1.21
CA LYS A 74 1.69 22.72 -0.33
C LYS A 74 1.15 23.93 0.43
N ASP A 75 1.88 25.04 0.50
CA ASP A 75 1.51 26.26 1.26
C ASP A 75 1.44 27.50 0.36
N HIS A 76 0.65 27.41 -0.68
CA HIS A 76 0.34 28.50 -1.61
C HIS A 76 1.53 29.09 -2.39
N GLY A 77 2.68 28.44 -2.40
CA GLY A 77 3.88 28.95 -3.04
C GLY A 77 4.69 29.95 -2.20
N LYS A 78 4.43 30.01 -0.90
CA LYS A 78 5.30 30.74 0.04
C LYS A 78 6.61 29.98 0.20
N SER A 79 7.76 30.66 0.30
CA SER A 79 8.99 30.00 0.69
C SER A 79 9.15 29.99 2.22
N TRP A 80 9.85 28.97 2.74
CA TRP A 80 10.21 28.90 4.16
C TRP A 80 11.05 30.11 4.56
N GLU A 81 12.03 30.43 3.75
CA GLU A 81 12.94 31.55 3.96
C GLU A 81 12.20 32.89 4.02
N ALA A 82 11.20 33.09 3.14
CA ALA A 82 10.42 34.32 3.13
C ALA A 82 9.55 34.49 4.40
N ILE A 83 9.15 33.39 5.01
CA ILE A 83 8.29 33.43 6.21
C ILE A 83 9.09 33.49 7.50
N TYR A 84 10.18 32.74 7.60
CA TYR A 84 10.85 32.48 8.88
C TYR A 84 12.27 33.04 8.96
N GLU A 85 12.93 33.36 7.85
CA GLU A 85 14.33 33.72 7.84
C GLU A 85 14.59 35.14 7.30
N ARG A 86 13.75 35.64 6.39
CA ARG A 86 13.86 37.01 5.87
C ARG A 86 12.99 37.99 6.66
N GLU A 87 13.53 39.19 6.88
CA GLU A 87 12.70 40.30 7.37
C GLU A 87 11.66 40.68 6.32
N HIS A 88 10.40 40.80 6.75
CA HIS A 88 9.29 41.24 5.90
C HIS A 88 8.30 42.11 6.70
N ALA A 89 7.54 42.93 6.01
CA ALA A 89 6.49 43.72 6.62
C ALA A 89 5.41 42.83 7.28
N PRO A 90 4.76 43.26 8.34
CA PRO A 90 3.66 42.51 8.94
C PRO A 90 2.57 42.16 7.92
N GLY A 91 2.09 40.91 8.01
CA GLY A 91 1.04 40.38 7.13
C GLY A 91 1.59 39.43 6.06
N PHE A 92 0.77 39.17 5.01
CA PHE A 92 1.05 38.12 4.01
C PHE A 92 1.43 38.65 2.64
N ARG A 93 1.91 39.89 2.57
CA ARG A 93 2.32 40.50 1.28
C ARG A 93 3.73 40.09 0.88
N TRP A 94 3.90 39.71 -0.39
CA TRP A 94 5.18 39.47 -1.02
C TRP A 94 5.94 38.24 -0.51
N LEU A 95 5.20 37.27 0.09
CA LEU A 95 5.76 36.01 0.61
C LEU A 95 5.59 34.82 -0.36
N HIS A 96 4.76 34.99 -1.40
CA HIS A 96 4.49 33.95 -2.39
C HIS A 96 5.47 34.08 -3.55
N GLU A 97 6.42 33.17 -3.61
CA GLU A 97 7.51 33.20 -4.60
C GLU A 97 7.29 32.24 -5.76
N SER A 98 6.26 31.38 -5.64
CA SER A 98 5.84 30.43 -6.68
C SER A 98 4.34 30.20 -6.63
N PHE A 99 3.82 29.44 -7.59
CA PHE A 99 2.45 28.94 -7.54
C PHE A 99 2.40 27.68 -6.66
N GLY A 100 1.31 27.52 -5.92
CA GLY A 100 1.09 26.38 -5.05
C GLY A 100 -0.38 26.16 -4.72
N THR A 101 -0.64 25.19 -3.83
CA THR A 101 -1.98 24.83 -3.38
C THR A 101 -2.09 24.91 -1.86
N ASN A 102 -3.28 24.72 -1.33
CA ASN A 102 -3.48 24.59 0.12
C ASN A 102 -3.65 23.11 0.49
N TRP A 103 -2.54 22.41 0.73
CA TRP A 103 -2.51 21.03 1.19
C TRP A 103 -1.97 20.91 2.61
N ARG A 104 -2.17 21.92 3.41
CA ARG A 104 -1.79 21.86 4.82
C ARG A 104 -2.67 20.86 5.57
N MET A 105 -2.04 19.96 6.32
CA MET A 105 -2.72 19.07 7.24
C MET A 105 -3.32 19.88 8.40
N MET A 106 -4.54 19.56 8.82
CA MET A 106 -5.12 20.14 10.01
C MET A 106 -4.39 19.66 11.28
N GLU A 107 -4.31 20.49 12.31
CA GLU A 107 -3.62 20.14 13.56
C GLU A 107 -4.21 18.91 14.24
N VAL A 108 -5.52 18.73 14.19
CA VAL A 108 -6.20 17.53 14.72
C VAL A 108 -5.75 16.26 14.00
N GLN A 109 -5.56 16.32 12.67
CA GLN A 109 -5.02 15.20 11.89
C GLN A 109 -3.57 14.90 12.30
N GLY A 110 -2.76 15.95 12.47
CA GLY A 110 -1.39 15.83 12.96
C GLY A 110 -1.31 15.20 14.35
N ALA A 111 -2.20 15.56 15.25
CA ALA A 111 -2.27 14.98 16.59
C ALA A 111 -2.63 13.49 16.55
N ILE A 112 -3.63 13.09 15.74
CA ILE A 112 -4.01 11.68 15.53
C ILE A 112 -2.81 10.92 14.93
N GLY A 113 -2.20 11.45 13.87
CA GLY A 113 -1.07 10.82 13.18
C GLY A 113 0.12 10.56 14.12
N ARG A 114 0.46 11.51 14.99
CA ARG A 114 1.54 11.34 15.99
C ARG A 114 1.28 10.19 16.95
N ILE A 115 0.04 10.02 17.42
CA ILE A 115 -0.33 8.91 18.30
C ILE A 115 -0.21 7.58 17.54
N GLN A 116 -0.70 7.52 16.31
CA GLN A 116 -0.64 6.30 15.51
C GLN A 116 0.82 5.94 15.15
N LEU A 117 1.64 6.92 14.82
CA LEU A 117 3.06 6.70 14.51
C LEU A 117 3.81 6.04 15.69
N GLN A 118 3.50 6.43 16.93
CA GLN A 118 4.07 5.79 18.13
C GLN A 118 3.69 4.32 18.26
N ARG A 119 2.52 3.93 17.74
CA ARG A 119 2.01 2.54 17.77
C ARG A 119 2.53 1.68 16.61
N MET A 120 3.13 2.28 15.60
CA MET A 120 3.49 1.61 14.35
C MET A 120 4.34 0.36 14.53
N LYS A 121 5.32 0.37 15.43
CA LYS A 121 6.17 -0.80 15.68
C LYS A 121 5.33 -2.03 16.12
N GLN A 122 4.44 -1.82 17.07
CA GLN A 122 3.54 -2.87 17.57
C GLN A 122 2.55 -3.31 16.50
N TRP A 123 1.96 -2.36 15.77
CA TRP A 123 0.99 -2.64 14.73
C TRP A 123 1.59 -3.41 13.55
N THR A 124 2.80 -3.07 13.13
CA THR A 124 3.51 -3.79 12.08
C THR A 124 3.80 -5.24 12.49
N ALA A 125 4.24 -5.46 13.72
CA ALA A 125 4.48 -6.81 14.25
C ALA A 125 3.17 -7.64 14.28
N ALA A 126 2.08 -7.07 14.78
CA ALA A 126 0.78 -7.76 14.83
C ALA A 126 0.26 -8.08 13.42
N ARG A 127 0.35 -7.15 12.46
CA ARG A 127 -0.06 -7.38 11.07
C ARG A 127 0.73 -8.52 10.41
N ARG A 128 2.04 -8.54 10.62
CA ARG A 128 2.90 -9.62 10.09
C ARG A 128 2.53 -10.95 10.68
N ALA A 129 2.41 -11.05 12.00
CA ALA A 129 2.02 -12.29 12.66
C ALA A 129 0.66 -12.80 12.17
N ASN A 130 -0.33 -11.91 12.02
CA ASN A 130 -1.64 -12.27 11.46
C ASN A 130 -1.54 -12.77 10.02
N ALA A 131 -0.75 -12.10 9.17
CA ALA A 131 -0.57 -12.51 7.78
C ALA A 131 0.18 -13.85 7.67
N GLU A 132 1.26 -14.03 8.41
CA GLU A 132 2.03 -15.27 8.48
C GLU A 132 1.15 -16.45 8.87
N ARG A 133 0.28 -16.28 9.89
CA ARG A 133 -0.64 -17.32 10.31
C ARG A 133 -1.63 -17.72 9.21
N ILE A 134 -2.18 -16.76 8.47
CA ILE A 134 -3.07 -17.04 7.32
C ILE A 134 -2.29 -17.72 6.21
N TRP A 135 -1.09 -17.25 5.87
CA TRP A 135 -0.23 -17.86 4.85
C TRP A 135 0.19 -19.27 5.21
N ASP A 136 0.56 -19.51 6.48
CA ASP A 136 0.90 -20.86 6.95
C ASP A 136 -0.28 -21.82 6.79
N ALA A 137 -1.49 -21.41 7.18
CA ALA A 137 -2.70 -22.20 6.99
C ALA A 137 -3.00 -22.43 5.51
N ALA A 138 -2.94 -21.38 4.67
CA ALA A 138 -3.20 -21.47 3.24
C ALA A 138 -2.18 -22.34 2.50
N SER A 139 -0.92 -22.33 2.92
CA SER A 139 0.14 -23.14 2.30
C SER A 139 -0.03 -24.63 2.42
N GLN A 140 -0.89 -25.08 3.35
CA GLN A 140 -1.22 -26.49 3.55
C GLN A 140 -2.45 -26.95 2.75
N LEU A 141 -3.09 -26.04 2.03
CA LEU A 141 -4.33 -26.30 1.29
C LEU A 141 -4.05 -26.44 -0.20
N SER A 142 -4.52 -27.53 -0.79
CA SER A 142 -4.59 -27.68 -2.25
C SER A 142 -5.46 -26.55 -2.84
N GLY A 143 -5.16 -26.13 -4.07
CA GLY A 143 -5.91 -25.07 -4.75
C GLY A 143 -5.55 -23.65 -4.32
N LEU A 144 -4.57 -23.45 -3.45
CA LEU A 144 -4.06 -22.15 -3.07
C LEU A 144 -2.54 -22.01 -3.27
N ARG A 145 -2.14 -20.83 -3.71
CA ARG A 145 -0.76 -20.37 -3.75
C ARG A 145 -0.59 -19.18 -2.79
N VAL A 146 0.43 -19.21 -1.97
CA VAL A 146 0.80 -18.08 -1.09
C VAL A 146 1.98 -17.31 -1.67
N PRO A 147 2.07 -15.98 -1.44
CA PRO A 147 3.22 -15.21 -1.87
C PRO A 147 4.47 -15.59 -1.06
N THR A 148 5.61 -15.69 -1.76
CA THR A 148 6.90 -15.82 -1.10
C THR A 148 7.48 -14.44 -0.85
N VAL A 149 7.67 -14.08 0.43
CA VAL A 149 8.32 -12.82 0.80
C VAL A 149 9.83 -13.06 0.88
N PRO A 150 10.65 -12.38 0.05
CA PRO A 150 12.11 -12.49 0.12
C PRO A 150 12.65 -12.09 1.49
N GLY A 151 13.72 -12.75 1.95
CA GLY A 151 14.28 -12.53 3.29
C GLY A 151 14.84 -11.13 3.56
N ASP A 152 15.12 -10.36 2.51
CA ASP A 152 15.56 -8.96 2.58
C ASP A 152 14.39 -7.94 2.59
N ILE A 153 13.15 -8.43 2.63
CA ILE A 153 11.93 -7.62 2.67
C ILE A 153 11.19 -7.83 3.99
N GLY A 154 11.05 -6.77 4.76
CA GLY A 154 10.08 -6.69 5.84
C GLY A 154 8.75 -6.20 5.32
N HIS A 155 7.81 -7.10 4.98
CA HIS A 155 6.53 -6.75 4.40
C HIS A 155 5.63 -5.97 5.38
N ALA A 156 4.92 -4.93 4.88
CA ALA A 156 4.04 -4.10 5.73
C ALA A 156 2.75 -4.81 6.14
N ALA A 157 2.36 -5.87 5.43
CA ALA A 157 1.10 -6.60 5.63
C ALA A 157 -0.12 -5.66 5.72
N TYR A 158 -0.24 -4.73 4.75
CA TYR A 158 -1.43 -3.87 4.63
C TYR A 158 -2.69 -4.72 4.48
N LYS A 159 -2.64 -5.69 3.59
CA LYS A 159 -3.63 -6.75 3.35
C LYS A 159 -2.90 -8.09 3.21
N CYS A 160 -3.58 -9.19 3.47
CA CYS A 160 -3.05 -10.53 3.27
C CYS A 160 -3.67 -11.14 2.01
N TYR A 161 -2.87 -11.39 1.01
CA TYR A 161 -3.29 -12.02 -0.24
C TYR A 161 -2.89 -13.49 -0.28
N VAL A 162 -3.80 -14.31 -0.78
CA VAL A 162 -3.54 -15.67 -1.26
C VAL A 162 -4.16 -15.79 -2.65
N PHE A 163 -3.73 -16.75 -3.45
CA PHE A 163 -4.16 -16.89 -4.84
C PHE A 163 -4.72 -18.29 -5.08
N VAL A 164 -5.89 -18.33 -5.70
CA VAL A 164 -6.55 -19.60 -6.09
C VAL A 164 -5.81 -20.18 -7.29
N GLU A 165 -5.62 -21.50 -7.31
CA GLU A 165 -5.13 -22.28 -8.45
C GLU A 165 -6.33 -22.91 -9.16
N PRO A 166 -6.85 -22.31 -10.26
CA PRO A 166 -8.10 -22.76 -10.88
C PRO A 166 -8.06 -24.20 -11.39
N SER A 167 -6.88 -24.70 -11.75
CA SER A 167 -6.68 -26.07 -12.23
C SER A 167 -6.93 -27.15 -11.18
N GLU A 168 -6.90 -26.79 -9.90
CA GLU A 168 -7.10 -27.72 -8.78
C GLU A 168 -8.53 -27.71 -8.24
N LEU A 169 -9.39 -26.87 -8.80
CA LEU A 169 -10.78 -26.76 -8.36
C LEU A 169 -11.68 -27.81 -8.99
N LYS A 170 -12.63 -28.31 -8.21
CA LYS A 170 -13.75 -29.13 -8.69
C LYS A 170 -14.62 -28.36 -9.67
N ALA A 171 -15.31 -29.10 -10.53
CA ALA A 171 -16.29 -28.51 -11.44
C ALA A 171 -17.34 -27.67 -10.70
N GLY A 172 -17.58 -26.46 -11.20
CA GLY A 172 -18.53 -25.50 -10.62
C GLY A 172 -17.95 -24.65 -9.47
N TRP A 173 -16.68 -24.81 -9.11
CA TRP A 173 -15.98 -23.91 -8.20
C TRP A 173 -15.18 -22.86 -8.98
N SER A 174 -15.04 -21.70 -8.38
CA SER A 174 -14.27 -20.57 -8.87
C SER A 174 -13.78 -19.72 -7.72
N ARG A 175 -12.82 -18.79 -7.97
CA ARG A 175 -12.40 -17.81 -7.00
C ARG A 175 -13.58 -17.05 -6.37
N ASP A 176 -14.54 -16.61 -7.20
CA ASP A 176 -15.68 -15.84 -6.72
C ASP A 176 -16.62 -16.69 -5.85
N ARG A 177 -16.80 -17.97 -6.18
CA ARG A 177 -17.56 -18.87 -5.32
C ARG A 177 -16.87 -19.08 -3.98
N ILE A 178 -15.57 -19.35 -3.97
CA ILE A 178 -14.77 -19.48 -2.74
C ILE A 178 -14.90 -18.20 -1.88
N LEU A 179 -14.76 -17.03 -2.49
CA LEU A 179 -14.90 -15.73 -1.82
C LEU A 179 -16.30 -15.58 -1.18
N ASN A 180 -17.36 -15.92 -1.89
CA ASN A 180 -18.74 -15.84 -1.41
C ASN A 180 -19.00 -16.83 -0.26
N GLU A 181 -18.50 -18.06 -0.36
CA GLU A 181 -18.62 -19.06 0.70
C GLU A 181 -17.90 -18.62 1.98
N ILE A 182 -16.67 -18.09 1.87
CA ILE A 182 -15.94 -17.56 3.01
C ILE A 182 -16.72 -16.42 3.69
N ASN A 183 -17.26 -15.49 2.91
CA ASN A 183 -18.08 -14.40 3.44
C ASN A 183 -19.37 -14.89 4.10
N SER A 184 -20.00 -15.94 3.56
CA SER A 184 -21.24 -16.53 4.14
C SER A 184 -21.01 -17.07 5.54
N HIS A 185 -19.78 -17.50 5.85
CA HIS A 185 -19.37 -17.96 7.18
C HIS A 185 -18.96 -16.78 8.12
N GLY A 186 -19.16 -15.54 7.68
CA GLY A 186 -18.88 -14.33 8.47
C GLY A 186 -17.38 -14.06 8.64
N VAL A 187 -16.57 -14.39 7.64
CA VAL A 187 -15.15 -14.01 7.52
C VAL A 187 -15.03 -13.03 6.36
N PRO A 188 -14.62 -11.77 6.60
CA PRO A 188 -14.42 -10.80 5.52
C PRO A 188 -13.33 -11.25 4.54
N CYS A 189 -13.74 -11.50 3.31
CA CYS A 189 -12.87 -11.85 2.20
C CYS A 189 -13.22 -11.02 0.97
N TYR A 190 -12.22 -10.55 0.24
CA TYR A 190 -12.37 -9.67 -0.91
C TYR A 190 -11.50 -10.15 -2.08
N SER A 191 -11.76 -9.62 -3.27
CA SER A 191 -10.93 -9.90 -4.46
C SER A 191 -9.64 -9.07 -4.52
N GLY A 192 -9.49 -8.09 -3.62
CA GLY A 192 -8.37 -7.16 -3.63
C GLY A 192 -8.59 -5.91 -4.46
N SER A 193 -7.51 -5.26 -4.86
CA SER A 193 -7.53 -4.04 -5.66
C SER A 193 -7.75 -4.36 -7.15
N CYS A 194 -8.19 -3.37 -7.94
CA CYS A 194 -8.27 -3.47 -9.39
C CYS A 194 -6.87 -3.77 -9.97
N SER A 195 -6.72 -4.93 -10.61
CA SER A 195 -5.44 -5.37 -11.17
C SER A 195 -5.17 -4.81 -12.57
N GLU A 196 -6.25 -4.66 -13.35
CA GLU A 196 -6.19 -4.14 -14.72
C GLU A 196 -6.81 -2.74 -14.78
N VAL A 197 -6.21 -1.79 -14.04
CA VAL A 197 -6.72 -0.41 -13.91
C VAL A 197 -6.91 0.28 -15.27
N TYR A 198 -6.16 -0.13 -16.28
CA TYR A 198 -6.29 0.40 -17.64
C TYR A 198 -7.62 0.02 -18.33
N LEU A 199 -8.39 -0.94 -17.78
CA LEU A 199 -9.74 -1.29 -18.27
C LEU A 199 -10.84 -0.39 -17.68
N GLU A 200 -10.52 0.46 -16.71
CA GLU A 200 -11.48 1.43 -16.20
C GLU A 200 -11.97 2.35 -17.31
N LYS A 201 -13.26 2.71 -17.27
CA LYS A 201 -13.90 3.55 -18.31
C LYS A 201 -13.23 4.91 -18.50
N ALA A 202 -12.53 5.42 -17.48
CA ALA A 202 -11.75 6.64 -17.56
C ALA A 202 -10.66 6.59 -18.64
N PHE A 203 -10.21 5.39 -19.03
CA PHE A 203 -9.20 5.19 -20.06
C PHE A 203 -9.82 4.98 -21.46
N ASP A 204 -11.16 4.98 -21.59
CA ASP A 204 -11.80 4.87 -22.91
C ASP A 204 -11.40 6.05 -23.79
N ASN A 205 -11.02 5.75 -25.02
CA ASN A 205 -10.64 6.74 -26.04
C ASN A 205 -9.45 7.67 -25.70
N THR A 206 -8.65 7.35 -24.67
CA THR A 206 -7.46 8.14 -24.30
C THR A 206 -6.22 7.78 -25.09
N GLY A 207 -6.18 6.59 -25.71
CA GLY A 207 -4.96 6.02 -26.30
C GLY A 207 -3.94 5.52 -25.28
N TRP A 208 -4.25 5.51 -23.99
CA TRP A 208 -3.32 5.10 -22.92
C TRP A 208 -3.43 3.64 -22.51
N ARG A 209 -4.41 2.91 -23.05
CA ARG A 209 -4.49 1.48 -22.84
C ARG A 209 -3.34 0.76 -23.55
N PRO A 210 -2.74 -0.27 -22.95
CA PRO A 210 -1.78 -1.11 -23.64
C PRO A 210 -2.47 -1.82 -24.83
N GLU A 211 -1.73 -2.04 -25.92
CA GLU A 211 -2.25 -2.78 -27.09
C GLU A 211 -2.68 -4.20 -26.73
N ASN A 212 -1.93 -4.83 -25.83
CA ASN A 212 -2.22 -6.17 -25.35
C ASN A 212 -2.50 -6.14 -23.85
N PRO A 213 -3.47 -6.95 -23.35
CA PRO A 213 -3.68 -7.12 -21.91
C PRO A 213 -2.40 -7.54 -21.21
N LEU A 214 -2.26 -7.14 -19.95
CA LEU A 214 -1.14 -7.54 -19.09
C LEU A 214 -1.48 -8.90 -18.44
N PRO A 215 -0.90 -10.03 -18.91
CA PRO A 215 -1.37 -11.35 -18.52
C PRO A 215 -1.25 -11.63 -17.03
N VAL A 216 -0.17 -11.17 -16.39
CA VAL A 216 0.03 -11.35 -14.94
C VAL A 216 -0.97 -10.50 -14.13
N ALA A 217 -1.26 -9.28 -14.57
CA ALA A 217 -2.26 -8.44 -13.91
C ALA A 217 -3.65 -9.08 -13.96
N ARG A 218 -4.01 -9.64 -15.13
CA ARG A 218 -5.26 -10.38 -15.30
C ARG A 218 -5.32 -11.62 -14.41
N GLU A 219 -4.29 -12.47 -14.44
CA GLU A 219 -4.19 -13.66 -13.60
C GLU A 219 -4.38 -13.32 -12.12
N LEU A 220 -3.65 -12.32 -11.61
CA LEU A 220 -3.76 -11.89 -10.22
C LEU A 220 -5.17 -11.36 -9.90
N GLY A 221 -5.79 -10.63 -10.81
CA GLY A 221 -7.16 -10.14 -10.65
C GLY A 221 -8.21 -11.24 -10.61
N GLU A 222 -8.01 -12.31 -11.36
CA GLU A 222 -8.93 -13.45 -11.45
C GLU A 222 -8.73 -14.46 -10.32
N THR A 223 -7.56 -14.50 -9.66
CA THR A 223 -7.22 -15.53 -8.68
C THR A 223 -7.08 -15.04 -7.25
N SER A 224 -6.91 -13.74 -7.00
CA SER A 224 -6.64 -13.23 -5.66
C SER A 224 -7.83 -13.32 -4.71
N LEU A 225 -7.53 -13.76 -3.47
CA LEU A 225 -8.35 -13.61 -2.27
C LEU A 225 -7.60 -12.71 -1.30
N MET A 226 -8.28 -11.76 -0.68
CA MET A 226 -7.68 -10.78 0.21
C MET A 226 -8.34 -10.80 1.57
N PHE A 227 -7.54 -11.00 2.63
CA PHE A 227 -7.95 -11.03 4.02
C PHE A 227 -7.47 -9.81 4.80
N LEU A 228 -8.23 -9.47 5.83
CA LEU A 228 -7.86 -8.41 6.77
C LEU A 228 -6.86 -8.97 7.80
N VAL A 229 -5.84 -8.17 8.09
CA VAL A 229 -4.81 -8.49 9.10
C VAL A 229 -4.60 -7.33 10.07
N HIS A 230 -5.64 -6.55 10.31
CA HIS A 230 -5.60 -5.36 11.14
C HIS A 230 -5.10 -5.69 12.56
N PRO A 231 -4.30 -4.82 13.21
CA PRO A 231 -3.69 -5.10 14.52
C PRO A 231 -4.69 -5.18 15.68
N THR A 232 -5.95 -4.81 15.45
CA THR A 232 -7.04 -4.96 16.43
C THR A 232 -7.82 -6.25 16.29
N LEU A 233 -7.53 -7.07 15.28
CA LEU A 233 -8.12 -8.40 15.18
C LEU A 233 -7.61 -9.28 16.31
N THR A 234 -8.53 -9.98 16.96
CA THR A 234 -8.22 -10.95 17.99
C THR A 234 -7.66 -12.25 17.41
N GLN A 235 -6.95 -13.00 18.21
CA GLN A 235 -6.47 -14.32 17.80
C GLN A 235 -7.64 -15.24 17.34
N ALA A 236 -8.79 -15.17 18.02
CA ALA A 236 -9.96 -15.97 17.67
C ALA A 236 -10.52 -15.61 16.27
N GLU A 237 -10.45 -14.34 15.85
CA GLU A 237 -10.87 -13.92 14.50
C GLU A 237 -9.90 -14.40 13.43
N ILE A 238 -8.60 -14.39 13.70
CA ILE A 238 -7.59 -14.96 12.80
C ILE A 238 -7.74 -16.48 12.72
N ASP A 239 -7.97 -17.17 13.85
CA ASP A 239 -8.20 -18.62 13.88
C ASP A 239 -9.46 -18.99 13.12
N LYS A 240 -10.55 -18.21 13.27
CA LYS A 240 -11.76 -18.39 12.47
C LYS A 240 -11.48 -18.22 10.98
N THR A 241 -10.68 -17.23 10.60
CA THR A 241 -10.30 -17.01 9.20
C THR A 241 -9.60 -18.25 8.63
N CYS A 242 -8.61 -18.79 9.35
CA CYS A 242 -7.87 -19.98 8.92
C CYS A 242 -8.79 -21.22 8.83
N LEU A 243 -9.67 -21.42 9.82
CA LEU A 243 -10.60 -22.54 9.86
C LEU A 243 -11.58 -22.50 8.68
N VAL A 244 -12.24 -21.35 8.45
CA VAL A 244 -13.21 -21.19 7.36
C VAL A 244 -12.54 -21.34 6.01
N LEU A 245 -11.34 -20.76 5.83
CA LEU A 245 -10.56 -20.94 4.60
C LEU A 245 -10.31 -22.43 4.34
N SER A 246 -9.86 -23.18 5.34
CA SER A 246 -9.64 -24.62 5.23
C SER A 246 -10.91 -25.40 4.87
N GLN A 247 -12.02 -25.13 5.54
CA GLN A 247 -13.30 -25.80 5.26
C GLN A 247 -13.76 -25.60 3.83
N VAL A 248 -13.76 -24.32 3.37
CA VAL A 248 -14.21 -23.98 2.02
C VAL A 248 -13.30 -24.60 0.94
N LEU A 249 -11.97 -24.63 1.19
CA LEU A 249 -11.04 -25.22 0.21
C LEU A 249 -11.14 -26.76 0.14
N VAL A 250 -11.41 -27.46 1.24
CA VAL A 250 -11.69 -28.90 1.22
C VAL A 250 -12.93 -29.22 0.36
N ASP A 251 -13.94 -28.38 0.42
CA ASP A 251 -15.12 -28.55 -0.43
C ASP A 251 -14.84 -28.19 -1.91
N ALA A 252 -13.96 -27.21 -2.14
CA ALA A 252 -13.65 -26.66 -3.47
C ALA A 252 -12.64 -27.49 -4.26
N THR A 253 -11.77 -28.24 -3.60
CA THR A 253 -10.69 -29.01 -4.25
C THR A 253 -10.95 -30.52 -4.21
N ALA A 254 -10.28 -31.26 -5.10
CA ALA A 254 -10.43 -32.73 -5.22
C ALA A 254 -9.76 -33.49 -4.06
#